data_8b73b269c299709ad0c69544892cc327
#
_entry.id   8b73b269c299709ad0c69544892cc327
#
_cell.length_a   1.000
_cell.length_b   1.000
_cell.length_c   1.000
_cell.angle_alpha   90.00
_cell.angle_beta   90.00
_cell.angle_gamma   90.00
#
_symmetry.space_group_name_H-M   'P 1'
#
loop_
_entity.id
_entity.type
_entity.pdbx_description
1 polymer ?
#
loop_
_entity_poly.entity_id
_entity_poly.type
_entity_poly.pdbx_seq_one_letter_code
_entity_poly.pdbx_strand_id
1 'polypeptide(L)'
;MEQLNFKVLDFEGPLDLLLALIKKNKVSIYDIPISTIVEQYFGVMRQMKEYNLDISSEFLVLAATLLQIKSRMLLPKPVEEDETDPREELVKRLEEYRRVKAAAEYLEARKHIGESMFFKEPDKIEKPPAEWNYSKLTPENLLLAYKQAYQKMERKLPPPKYSFDGIVGREKVSVRSK
;
A
#
# COMPACT_ATOMS: atom_id res chain seq x y z
N MET A 1 -8.05 8.20 35.51
CA MET A 1 -7.16 8.13 34.32
C MET A 1 -6.86 6.65 34.11
N GLU A 2 -7.52 6.01 33.17
CA GLU A 2 -7.21 4.62 32.84
C GLU A 2 -5.81 4.58 32.21
N GLN A 3 -4.89 3.93 32.90
CA GLN A 3 -3.57 3.67 32.36
C GLN A 3 -3.70 2.87 31.07
N LEU A 4 -3.20 3.46 30.00
CA LEU A 4 -3.11 2.85 28.68
C LEU A 4 -2.04 1.74 28.73
N ASN A 5 -2.40 0.59 29.32
CA ASN A 5 -1.59 -0.63 29.25
C ASN A 5 -1.68 -1.21 27.81
N PHE A 6 -1.12 -0.47 26.85
CA PHE A 6 -0.73 -1.08 25.59
C PHE A 6 0.62 -1.76 25.84
N LYS A 7 0.74 -3.03 25.49
CA LYS A 7 2.06 -3.61 25.23
C LYS A 7 2.61 -2.88 24.01
N VAL A 8 3.40 -1.86 24.26
CA VAL A 8 3.96 -0.94 23.26
C VAL A 8 4.81 -1.66 22.21
N LEU A 9 5.14 -2.93 22.45
CA LEU A 9 6.02 -3.76 21.61
C LEU A 9 5.27 -4.59 20.54
N ASP A 10 3.94 -4.56 20.51
CA ASP A 10 3.17 -5.48 19.64
C ASP A 10 2.63 -4.81 18.37
N PHE A 11 3.00 -3.56 18.05
CA PHE A 11 2.53 -2.89 16.84
C PHE A 11 3.52 -3.03 15.70
N GLU A 12 3.05 -3.50 14.55
CA GLU A 12 3.84 -3.63 13.31
C GLU A 12 4.16 -2.27 12.65
N GLY A 13 3.48 -1.19 13.08
CA GLY A 13 3.70 0.14 12.56
C GLY A 13 2.69 1.18 13.04
N PRO A 14 2.85 2.44 12.58
CA PRO A 14 2.02 3.54 13.06
C PRO A 14 0.55 3.43 12.66
N LEU A 15 0.24 2.83 11.49
CA LEU A 15 -1.15 2.59 11.07
C LEU A 15 -1.81 1.50 11.92
N ASP A 16 -1.05 0.48 12.35
CA ASP A 16 -1.54 -0.55 13.26
C ASP A 16 -1.92 0.03 14.61
N LEU A 17 -1.07 0.89 15.14
CA LEU A 17 -1.36 1.64 16.36
C LEU A 17 -2.65 2.46 16.22
N LEU A 18 -2.83 3.18 15.09
CA LEU A 18 -4.07 3.93 14.86
C LEU A 18 -5.30 3.05 14.80
N LEU A 19 -5.26 1.92 14.10
CA LEU A 19 -6.38 0.98 14.07
C LEU A 19 -6.72 0.45 15.46
N ALA A 20 -5.71 0.15 16.27
CA ALA A 20 -5.90 -0.28 17.66
C ALA A 20 -6.57 0.82 18.53
N LEU A 21 -6.16 2.09 18.34
CA LEU A 21 -6.77 3.23 19.05
C LEU A 21 -8.23 3.44 18.62
N ILE A 22 -8.52 3.39 17.32
CA ILE A 22 -9.88 3.49 16.76
C ILE A 22 -10.78 2.38 17.32
N LYS A 23 -10.28 1.13 17.29
CA LYS A 23 -11.00 -0.03 17.83
C LYS A 23 -11.24 0.11 19.35
N LYS A 24 -10.27 0.57 20.11
CA LYS A 24 -10.39 0.81 21.55
C LYS A 24 -11.46 1.84 21.87
N ASN A 25 -11.49 2.93 21.11
CA ASN A 25 -12.50 3.99 21.29
C ASN A 25 -13.88 3.60 20.72
N LYS A 26 -14.02 2.42 20.12
CA LYS A 26 -15.27 1.93 19.48
C LYS A 26 -15.87 2.91 18.47
N VAL A 27 -15.01 3.65 17.78
CA VAL A 27 -15.40 4.63 16.76
C VAL A 27 -15.25 4.06 15.36
N SER A 28 -16.02 4.61 14.41
CA SER A 28 -15.92 4.23 13.02
C SER A 28 -14.63 4.78 12.40
N ILE A 29 -14.04 4.02 11.47
CA ILE A 29 -12.89 4.46 10.67
C ILE A 29 -13.25 5.66 9.76
N TYR A 30 -14.53 5.86 9.46
CA TYR A 30 -15.03 6.97 8.64
C TYR A 30 -15.34 8.23 9.46
N ASP A 31 -15.48 8.08 10.77
CA ASP A 31 -15.75 9.21 11.67
C ASP A 31 -14.81 9.20 12.88
N ILE A 32 -13.57 9.54 12.60
CA ILE A 32 -12.49 9.52 13.58
C ILE A 32 -12.48 10.83 14.36
N PRO A 33 -12.64 10.80 15.69
CA PRO A 33 -12.48 11.98 16.54
C PRO A 33 -10.98 12.33 16.63
N ILE A 34 -10.49 13.09 15.64
CA ILE A 34 -9.06 13.37 15.45
C ILE A 34 -8.41 13.90 16.71
N SER A 35 -9.04 14.83 17.44
CA SER A 35 -8.46 15.42 18.65
C SER A 35 -8.13 14.37 19.71
N THR A 36 -9.06 13.45 19.97
CA THR A 36 -8.88 12.35 20.95
C THR A 36 -7.83 11.36 20.49
N ILE A 37 -7.87 10.96 19.21
CA ILE A 37 -6.93 9.98 18.67
C ILE A 37 -5.50 10.54 18.65
N VAL A 38 -5.32 11.80 18.28
CA VAL A 38 -4.02 12.48 18.31
C VAL A 38 -3.43 12.48 19.72
N GLU A 39 -4.20 12.84 20.73
CA GLU A 39 -3.74 12.87 22.13
C GLU A 39 -3.32 11.47 22.63
N GLN A 40 -4.10 10.45 22.31
CA GLN A 40 -3.78 9.07 22.64
C GLN A 40 -2.55 8.58 21.88
N TYR A 41 -2.40 8.91 20.59
CA TYR A 41 -1.25 8.56 19.78
C TYR A 41 0.05 9.15 20.36
N PHE A 42 0.04 10.44 20.71
CA PHE A 42 1.18 11.07 21.38
C PHE A 42 1.44 10.51 22.77
N GLY A 43 0.41 10.07 23.47
CA GLY A 43 0.54 9.38 24.77
C GLY A 43 1.35 8.09 24.62
N VAL A 44 1.03 7.27 23.61
CA VAL A 44 1.77 6.03 23.34
C VAL A 44 3.21 6.34 22.89
N MET A 45 3.42 7.32 22.02
CA MET A 45 4.78 7.71 21.61
C MET A 45 5.64 8.19 22.79
N ARG A 46 5.08 8.91 23.76
CA ARG A 46 5.79 9.30 24.98
C ARG A 46 6.21 8.06 25.80
N GLN A 47 5.31 7.10 25.96
CA GLN A 47 5.64 5.84 26.64
C GLN A 47 6.75 5.07 25.91
N MET A 48 6.70 5.00 24.55
CA MET A 48 7.79 4.40 23.76
C MET A 48 9.13 5.05 24.09
N LYS A 49 9.19 6.37 24.17
CA LYS A 49 10.39 7.11 24.50
C LYS A 49 10.87 6.85 25.94
N GLU A 50 9.96 6.78 26.91
CA GLU A 50 10.27 6.47 28.31
C GLU A 50 10.89 5.07 28.49
N TYR A 51 10.47 4.10 27.63
CA TYR A 51 11.04 2.75 27.61
C TYR A 51 12.31 2.62 26.76
N ASN A 52 12.90 3.75 26.31
CA ASN A 52 14.08 3.79 25.42
C ASN A 52 13.90 2.98 24.12
N LEU A 53 12.68 2.92 23.60
CA LEU A 53 12.41 2.30 22.32
C LEU A 53 12.73 3.30 21.20
N ASP A 54 13.45 2.83 20.18
CA ASP A 54 13.71 3.64 18.99
C ASP A 54 12.40 3.87 18.24
N ILE A 55 11.98 5.14 18.19
CA ILE A 55 10.80 5.54 17.42
C ILE A 55 11.20 5.67 15.96
N SER A 56 10.67 4.81 15.10
CA SER A 56 10.95 4.89 13.67
C SER A 56 10.41 6.21 13.08
N SER A 57 11.05 6.66 12.00
CA SER A 57 10.66 7.90 11.29
C SER A 57 9.20 7.89 10.82
N GLU A 58 8.64 6.71 10.54
CA GLU A 58 7.26 6.54 10.11
C GLU A 58 6.25 7.01 11.16
N PHE A 59 6.52 6.74 12.47
CA PHE A 59 5.69 7.25 13.56
C PHE A 59 5.70 8.77 13.63
N LEU A 60 6.87 9.39 13.40
CA LEU A 60 6.99 10.86 13.41
C LEU A 60 6.27 11.50 12.21
N VAL A 61 6.39 10.90 11.03
CA VAL A 61 5.68 11.37 9.82
C VAL A 61 4.17 11.30 10.03
N LEU A 62 3.66 10.18 10.57
CA LEU A 62 2.23 10.06 10.83
C LEU A 62 1.77 11.04 11.93
N ALA A 63 2.56 11.25 12.98
CA ALA A 63 2.28 12.26 14.00
C ALA A 63 2.13 13.66 13.39
N ALA A 64 3.02 14.05 12.48
CA ALA A 64 2.95 15.33 11.78
C ALA A 64 1.68 15.42 10.91
N THR A 65 1.35 14.36 10.18
CA THR A 65 0.11 14.28 9.38
C THR A 65 -1.14 14.44 10.27
N LEU A 66 -1.19 13.77 11.41
CA LEU A 66 -2.30 13.87 12.37
C LEU A 66 -2.45 15.29 12.93
N LEU A 67 -1.34 15.96 13.26
CA LEU A 67 -1.36 17.35 13.70
C LEU A 67 -1.85 18.28 12.61
N GLN A 68 -1.44 18.05 11.36
CA GLN A 68 -1.91 18.82 10.21
C GLN A 68 -3.43 18.68 10.02
N ILE A 69 -3.95 17.45 10.08
CA ILE A 69 -5.40 17.19 10.01
C ILE A 69 -6.13 17.89 11.16
N LYS A 70 -5.63 17.73 12.42
CA LYS A 70 -6.21 18.41 13.58
C LYS A 70 -6.26 19.92 13.39
N SER A 71 -5.17 20.53 12.92
CA SER A 71 -5.09 21.97 12.66
C SER A 71 -6.12 22.41 11.61
N ARG A 72 -6.20 21.69 10.47
CA ARG A 72 -7.19 22.01 9.42
C ARG A 72 -8.64 21.90 9.91
N MET A 73 -8.94 20.96 10.79
CA MET A 73 -10.29 20.79 11.34
C MET A 73 -10.66 21.87 12.37
N LEU A 74 -9.67 22.47 13.05
CA LEU A 74 -9.91 23.52 14.07
C LEU A 74 -9.94 24.93 13.50
N LEU A 75 -9.35 25.16 12.32
CA LEU A 75 -9.34 26.47 11.68
C LEU A 75 -10.69 26.75 11.00
N PRO A 76 -11.18 28.00 11.07
CA PRO A 76 -12.35 28.42 10.30
C PRO A 76 -12.06 28.22 8.79
N LYS A 77 -12.97 27.54 8.09
CA LYS A 77 -12.82 27.31 6.65
C LYS A 77 -13.04 28.61 5.89
N PRO A 78 -12.16 29.01 4.95
CA PRO A 78 -12.48 30.02 3.96
C PRO A 78 -13.64 29.55 3.07
N VAL A 79 -14.52 30.42 2.66
CA VAL A 79 -15.80 30.16 1.95
C VAL A 79 -15.60 29.54 0.55
N GLU A 80 -14.38 29.48 0.04
CA GLU A 80 -14.04 29.11 -1.36
C GLU A 80 -13.18 27.83 -1.54
N GLU A 81 -12.81 27.13 -0.47
CA GLU A 81 -12.02 25.89 -0.63
C GLU A 81 -12.93 24.66 -0.72
N ASP A 82 -12.67 23.83 -1.74
CA ASP A 82 -13.28 22.52 -1.98
C ASP A 82 -13.50 21.73 -0.69
N GLU A 83 -14.73 21.24 -0.51
CA GLU A 83 -15.22 20.56 0.71
C GLU A 83 -14.59 19.20 0.99
N THR A 84 -13.37 18.93 0.58
CA THR A 84 -12.69 17.67 0.87
C THR A 84 -12.40 17.55 2.36
N ASP A 85 -12.92 16.51 2.99
CA ASP A 85 -12.63 16.19 4.40
C ASP A 85 -11.13 15.95 4.57
N PRO A 86 -10.41 16.74 5.42
CA PRO A 86 -8.98 16.56 5.62
C PRO A 86 -8.59 15.18 6.15
N ARG A 87 -9.56 14.37 6.62
CA ARG A 87 -9.37 12.99 7.09
C ARG A 87 -9.39 11.97 5.96
N GLU A 88 -9.88 12.31 4.77
CA GLU A 88 -10.19 11.35 3.70
C GLU A 88 -8.97 10.50 3.28
N GLU A 89 -7.82 11.14 3.13
CA GLU A 89 -6.58 10.44 2.78
C GLU A 89 -6.14 9.45 3.88
N LEU A 90 -6.25 9.86 5.14
CA LEU A 90 -5.96 8.98 6.27
C LEU A 90 -6.91 7.79 6.32
N VAL A 91 -8.19 8.01 6.11
CA VAL A 91 -9.21 6.95 6.07
C VAL A 91 -8.88 5.94 4.97
N LYS A 92 -8.55 6.38 3.77
CA LYS A 92 -8.16 5.51 2.66
C LYS A 92 -6.95 4.63 3.01
N ARG A 93 -5.91 5.22 3.60
CA ARG A 93 -4.71 4.48 4.05
C ARG A 93 -5.03 3.45 5.13
N LEU A 94 -5.87 3.80 6.08
CA LEU A 94 -6.29 2.88 7.16
C LEU A 94 -7.15 1.72 6.62
N GLU A 95 -8.03 1.97 5.66
CA GLU A 95 -8.82 0.91 5.02
C GLU A 95 -7.93 -0.05 4.23
N GLU A 96 -7.00 0.48 3.46
CA GLU A 96 -6.05 -0.32 2.69
C GLU A 96 -5.20 -1.19 3.62
N TYR A 97 -4.63 -0.60 4.67
CA TYR A 97 -3.87 -1.34 5.67
C TYR A 97 -4.70 -2.44 6.33
N ARG A 98 -5.95 -2.14 6.72
CA ARG A 98 -6.87 -3.13 7.30
C ARG A 98 -7.12 -4.32 6.37
N ARG A 99 -7.30 -4.06 5.06
CA ARG A 99 -7.48 -5.10 4.03
C ARG A 99 -6.23 -5.98 3.90
N VAL A 100 -5.06 -5.34 3.83
CA VAL A 100 -3.78 -6.06 3.74
C VAL A 100 -3.54 -6.90 4.98
N LYS A 101 -3.79 -6.35 6.17
CA LYS A 101 -3.65 -7.07 7.44
C LYS A 101 -4.56 -8.31 7.52
N ALA A 102 -5.82 -8.16 7.13
CA ALA A 102 -6.75 -9.29 7.09
C ALA A 102 -6.31 -10.37 6.08
N ALA A 103 -5.76 -9.98 4.94
CA ALA A 103 -5.19 -10.92 3.97
C ALA A 103 -3.94 -11.62 4.52
N ALA A 104 -3.07 -10.90 5.23
CA ALA A 104 -1.89 -11.47 5.87
C ALA A 104 -2.27 -12.50 6.95
N GLU A 105 -3.22 -12.18 7.82
CA GLU A 105 -3.75 -13.11 8.83
C GLU A 105 -4.34 -14.38 8.17
N TYR A 106 -5.07 -14.22 7.07
CA TYR A 106 -5.61 -15.37 6.33
C TYR A 106 -4.51 -16.25 5.73
N LEU A 107 -3.43 -15.66 5.22
CA LEU A 107 -2.30 -16.41 4.67
C LEU A 107 -1.49 -17.06 5.79
N GLU A 108 -1.25 -16.37 6.90
CA GLU A 108 -0.55 -16.91 8.08
C GLU A 108 -1.26 -18.15 8.63
N ALA A 109 -2.60 -18.13 8.73
CA ALA A 109 -3.39 -19.28 9.14
C ALA A 109 -3.22 -20.51 8.21
N ARG A 110 -2.78 -20.32 6.96
CA ARG A 110 -2.54 -21.38 5.97
C ARG A 110 -1.09 -21.77 5.81
N LYS A 111 -0.17 -21.05 6.42
CA LYS A 111 1.28 -21.29 6.32
C LYS A 111 1.65 -22.73 6.65
N HIS A 112 1.05 -23.30 7.70
CA HIS A 112 1.30 -24.69 8.12
C HIS A 112 0.96 -25.72 7.04
N ILE A 113 -0.02 -25.44 6.16
CA ILE A 113 -0.37 -26.32 5.04
C ILE A 113 0.78 -26.34 4.04
N GLY A 114 1.35 -25.18 3.71
CA GLY A 114 2.51 -25.08 2.81
C GLY A 114 3.76 -25.73 3.40
N GLU A 115 4.01 -25.54 4.69
CA GLU A 115 5.17 -26.11 5.40
C GLU A 115 5.08 -27.65 5.52
N SER A 116 3.89 -28.22 5.49
CA SER A 116 3.67 -29.67 5.49
C SER A 116 3.77 -30.30 4.11
N MET A 117 3.85 -29.51 3.04
CA MET A 117 3.99 -30.00 1.67
C MET A 117 5.45 -30.21 1.31
N PHE A 118 5.81 -31.45 0.99
CA PHE A 118 7.11 -31.77 0.44
C PHE A 118 7.07 -31.66 -1.07
N PHE A 119 7.89 -30.79 -1.62
CA PHE A 119 8.06 -30.66 -3.08
C PHE A 119 9.34 -31.36 -3.49
N LYS A 120 9.25 -32.18 -4.53
CA LYS A 120 10.45 -32.69 -5.19
C LYS A 120 11.19 -31.52 -5.83
N GLU A 121 12.51 -31.47 -5.62
CA GLU A 121 13.34 -30.53 -6.38
C GLU A 121 13.12 -30.74 -7.90
N PRO A 122 13.07 -29.63 -8.67
CA PRO A 122 12.90 -29.75 -10.10
C PRO A 122 14.04 -30.62 -10.69
N ASP A 123 13.67 -31.63 -11.46
CA ASP A 123 14.69 -32.47 -12.16
C ASP A 123 15.52 -31.54 -13.05
N LYS A 124 16.84 -31.65 -12.93
CA LYS A 124 17.76 -31.03 -13.87
C LYS A 124 17.63 -31.74 -15.22
N ILE A 125 16.70 -31.26 -16.04
CA ILE A 125 16.59 -31.74 -17.41
C ILE A 125 17.77 -31.12 -18.17
N GLU A 126 18.77 -31.95 -18.45
CA GLU A 126 19.83 -31.58 -19.38
C GLU A 126 19.20 -31.34 -20.76
N LYS A 127 19.01 -30.09 -21.08
CA LYS A 127 18.56 -29.73 -22.43
C LYS A 127 19.67 -30.13 -23.38
N PRO A 128 19.37 -30.88 -24.45
CA PRO A 128 20.38 -31.14 -25.48
C PRO A 128 20.89 -29.78 -25.99
N PRO A 129 22.16 -29.67 -26.36
CA PRO A 129 22.72 -28.45 -26.86
C PRO A 129 21.82 -27.94 -27.98
N ALA A 130 21.32 -26.69 -27.87
CA ALA A 130 20.44 -26.11 -28.85
C ALA A 130 21.24 -25.93 -30.15
N GLU A 131 21.05 -26.81 -31.12
CA GLU A 131 21.55 -26.59 -32.46
C GLU A 131 20.79 -25.43 -33.10
N TRP A 132 21.40 -24.25 -32.98
CA TRP A 132 20.81 -23.04 -33.56
C TRP A 132 20.99 -23.08 -35.07
N ASN A 133 19.88 -23.28 -35.79
CA ASN A 133 19.87 -23.20 -37.24
C ASN A 133 19.74 -21.71 -37.66
N TYR A 134 20.89 -21.10 -37.95
CA TYR A 134 21.00 -19.69 -38.32
C TYR A 134 20.54 -19.41 -39.76
N SER A 135 20.26 -20.42 -40.59
CA SER A 135 19.86 -20.23 -42.00
C SER A 135 18.54 -19.49 -42.19
N LYS A 136 17.71 -19.42 -41.15
CA LYS A 136 16.45 -18.69 -41.12
C LYS A 136 16.52 -17.32 -40.43
N LEU A 137 17.69 -16.90 -39.98
CA LEU A 137 17.90 -15.61 -39.35
C LEU A 137 18.06 -14.52 -40.42
N THR A 138 16.94 -14.03 -40.94
CA THR A 138 16.89 -12.85 -41.77
C THR A 138 16.38 -11.65 -40.95
N PRO A 139 16.72 -10.41 -41.36
CA PRO A 139 16.20 -9.20 -40.67
C PRO A 139 14.67 -9.17 -40.62
N GLU A 140 14.00 -9.68 -41.66
CA GLU A 140 12.54 -9.75 -41.76
C GLU A 140 11.94 -10.70 -40.74
N ASN A 141 12.57 -11.89 -40.58
CA ASN A 141 12.14 -12.88 -39.57
C ASN A 141 12.37 -12.39 -38.15
N LEU A 142 13.44 -11.64 -37.92
CA LEU A 142 13.71 -11.02 -36.63
C LEU A 142 12.66 -9.96 -36.28
N LEU A 143 12.31 -9.11 -37.27
CA LEU A 143 11.26 -8.10 -37.12
C LEU A 143 9.89 -8.74 -36.85
N LEU A 144 9.58 -9.84 -37.54
CA LEU A 144 8.33 -10.58 -37.34
C LEU A 144 8.26 -11.18 -35.93
N ALA A 145 9.34 -11.80 -35.47
CA ALA A 145 9.44 -12.35 -34.13
C ALA A 145 9.31 -11.27 -33.04
N TYR A 146 9.94 -10.11 -33.26
CA TYR A 146 9.81 -8.96 -32.38
C TYR A 146 8.35 -8.47 -32.28
N LYS A 147 7.68 -8.29 -33.43
CA LYS A 147 6.26 -7.88 -33.47
C LYS A 147 5.35 -8.87 -32.72
N GLN A 148 5.58 -10.18 -32.90
CA GLN A 148 4.82 -11.21 -32.21
C GLN A 148 5.07 -11.19 -30.69
N ALA A 149 6.32 -11.02 -30.27
CA ALA A 149 6.67 -10.91 -28.86
C ALA A 149 6.05 -9.67 -28.22
N TYR A 150 6.09 -8.53 -28.90
CA TYR A 150 5.50 -7.27 -28.46
C TYR A 150 3.97 -7.39 -28.29
N GLN A 151 3.27 -7.95 -29.28
CA GLN A 151 1.82 -8.19 -29.20
C GLN A 151 1.45 -9.15 -28.07
N LYS A 152 2.30 -10.15 -27.80
CA LYS A 152 2.09 -11.10 -26.72
C LYS A 152 2.32 -10.46 -25.35
N MET A 153 3.22 -9.49 -25.25
CA MET A 153 3.46 -8.68 -24.06
C MET A 153 2.28 -7.73 -23.80
N GLU A 154 1.77 -7.02 -24.81
CA GLU A 154 0.59 -6.15 -24.67
C GLU A 154 -0.64 -6.90 -24.16
N ARG A 155 -0.86 -8.14 -24.66
CA ARG A 155 -1.98 -8.98 -24.18
C ARG A 155 -1.81 -9.45 -22.73
N LYS A 156 -0.58 -9.51 -22.23
CA LYS A 156 -0.28 -9.94 -20.84
C LYS A 156 -0.24 -8.80 -19.83
N LEU A 157 -0.06 -7.57 -20.29
CA LEU A 157 -0.13 -6.41 -19.42
C LEU A 157 -1.59 -6.20 -18.99
N PRO A 158 -1.90 -6.21 -17.70
CA PRO A 158 -3.22 -5.81 -17.26
C PRO A 158 -3.46 -4.37 -17.71
N PRO A 159 -4.69 -4.00 -18.10
CA PRO A 159 -5.01 -2.63 -18.46
C PRO A 159 -4.58 -1.72 -17.30
N PRO A 160 -4.00 -0.54 -17.57
CA PRO A 160 -3.57 0.39 -16.53
C PRO A 160 -4.77 0.69 -15.62
N LYS A 161 -4.64 0.35 -14.35
CA LYS A 161 -5.70 0.54 -13.34
C LYS A 161 -5.92 2.01 -12.96
N TYR A 162 -5.12 2.91 -13.52
CA TYR A 162 -5.18 4.34 -13.23
C TYR A 162 -5.16 5.10 -14.55
N SER A 163 -6.27 5.76 -14.89
CA SER A 163 -6.23 6.85 -15.86
C SER A 163 -5.64 8.07 -15.14
N PHE A 164 -4.53 8.58 -15.60
CA PHE A 164 -3.91 9.81 -15.12
C PHE A 164 -4.66 11.06 -15.64
N ASP A 165 -5.97 11.01 -15.73
CA ASP A 165 -6.80 12.11 -16.27
C ASP A 165 -6.88 13.33 -15.34
N GLY A 166 -6.12 13.34 -14.25
CA GLY A 166 -6.19 14.38 -13.22
C GLY A 166 -4.98 15.29 -13.04
N ILE A 167 -3.83 15.07 -13.71
CA ILE A 167 -2.59 15.81 -13.39
C ILE A 167 -2.05 16.66 -14.54
N VAL A 168 -2.46 16.44 -15.77
CA VAL A 168 -2.05 17.30 -16.90
C VAL A 168 -3.29 17.84 -17.58
N GLY A 169 -3.38 19.17 -17.60
CA GLY A 169 -4.47 19.88 -18.27
C GLY A 169 -4.66 19.38 -19.69
N ARG A 170 -5.90 19.19 -20.01
CA ARG A 170 -6.51 18.85 -21.28
C ARG A 170 -5.63 19.10 -22.52
N GLU A 171 -4.84 18.14 -22.92
CA GLU A 171 -4.47 17.94 -24.32
C GLU A 171 -4.83 16.52 -24.73
N LYS A 172 -5.91 16.43 -25.48
CA LYS A 172 -6.32 15.18 -26.13
C LYS A 172 -5.31 14.83 -27.20
N VAL A 173 -4.34 13.95 -26.88
CA VAL A 173 -3.57 13.29 -27.92
C VAL A 173 -4.45 12.21 -28.55
N SER A 174 -5.09 12.56 -29.65
CA SER A 174 -5.77 11.62 -30.52
C SER A 174 -4.74 10.77 -31.26
N VAL A 175 -4.51 9.56 -30.77
CA VAL A 175 -3.76 8.55 -31.55
C VAL A 175 -4.72 8.01 -32.61
N ARG A 176 -4.62 8.55 -33.83
CA ARG A 176 -5.24 7.97 -35.01
C ARG A 176 -4.52 6.65 -35.33
N SER A 177 -5.24 5.55 -35.20
CA SER A 177 -4.88 4.28 -35.83
C SER A 177 -4.95 4.42 -37.36
N LYS A 178 -3.86 4.11 -38.02
CA LYS A 178 -3.84 3.65 -39.41
C LYS A 178 -3.31 2.24 -39.43
#